data_8f5df3e8dffa19ff5b5271734a34e59e
#
_entry.id   8f5df3e8dffa19ff5b5271734a34e59e
#
_cell.length_a   1.000
_cell.length_b   1.000
_cell.length_c   1.000
_cell.angle_alpha   90.00
_cell.angle_beta   90.00
_cell.angle_gamma   90.00
#
_symmetry.space_group_name_H-M   'P 1'
#
loop_
_entity.id
_entity.type
_entity.pdbx_description
1 polymer ?
#
loop_
_entity_poly.entity_id
_entity_poly.type
_entity_poly.pdbx_seq_one_letter_code
_entity_poly.pdbx_strand_id
1 'polypeptide(L)'
;MSEDRPFCDKVEAHEAPKMPAEYQVLLKRVLRIQADCEIGGPHLYVTQWLLGAPSADDQWMLAKVAGEEIDHFRKINRLLNELGEDASELMYVEKSRRDLEAFRQAMPTWADVAAFGFLIDRVGQYQLEEFVGCSYLPLDRALQRILQEEKTHVGYGHVKLRDMVRAEEGRAEA
;
A
#
# COMPACT_ATOMS: atom_id res chain seq x y z
N MET A 1 -0.70 -41.12 2.24
CA MET A 1 -1.15 -39.90 2.95
C MET A 1 0.10 -39.04 3.14
N SER A 2 0.29 -38.02 2.35
CA SER A 2 1.37 -37.05 2.57
C SER A 2 0.99 -36.26 3.82
N GLU A 3 1.83 -36.32 4.85
CA GLU A 3 1.70 -35.41 5.98
C GLU A 3 1.80 -33.99 5.44
N ASP A 4 0.72 -33.22 5.57
CA ASP A 4 0.69 -31.79 5.30
C ASP A 4 1.65 -31.11 6.28
N ARG A 5 2.92 -31.04 5.91
CA ARG A 5 3.86 -30.17 6.59
C ARG A 5 3.50 -28.73 6.19
N PRO A 6 3.37 -27.80 7.14
CA PRO A 6 3.25 -26.40 6.80
C PRO A 6 4.44 -26.04 5.92
N PHE A 7 4.16 -25.34 4.81
CA PHE A 7 5.20 -24.94 3.87
C PHE A 7 6.14 -23.94 4.57
N CYS A 8 7.34 -24.37 4.89
CA CYS A 8 8.33 -23.58 5.63
C CYS A 8 9.63 -23.34 4.84
N ASP A 9 9.69 -23.82 3.61
CA ASP A 9 10.87 -23.63 2.78
C ASP A 9 10.99 -22.17 2.31
N LYS A 10 12.21 -21.73 2.11
CA LYS A 10 12.50 -20.42 1.55
C LYS A 10 12.69 -20.56 0.04
N VAL A 11 12.00 -19.72 -0.74
CA VAL A 11 11.86 -19.82 -2.19
C VAL A 11 12.41 -18.57 -2.86
N GLU A 12 13.38 -18.73 -3.71
CA GLU A 12 13.85 -17.68 -4.61
C GLU A 12 12.99 -17.60 -5.88
N ALA A 13 13.07 -16.47 -6.61
CA ALA A 13 12.27 -16.24 -7.81
C ALA A 13 12.40 -17.39 -8.84
N HIS A 14 13.60 -17.89 -9.08
CA HIS A 14 13.88 -18.97 -10.03
C HIS A 14 13.38 -20.35 -9.59
N GLU A 15 13.00 -20.49 -8.32
CA GLU A 15 12.45 -21.72 -7.74
C GLU A 15 10.92 -21.73 -7.75
N ALA A 16 10.30 -20.55 -7.75
CA ALA A 16 8.84 -20.40 -7.70
C ALA A 16 8.09 -21.21 -8.77
N PRO A 17 8.58 -21.36 -10.02
CA PRO A 17 7.94 -22.21 -11.03
C PRO A 17 7.94 -23.71 -10.69
N LYS A 18 8.80 -24.13 -9.75
CA LYS A 18 8.89 -25.53 -9.31
C LYS A 18 7.98 -25.83 -8.11
N MET A 19 7.41 -24.80 -7.52
CA MET A 19 6.51 -24.94 -6.38
C MET A 19 5.15 -25.53 -6.81
N PRO A 20 4.38 -26.11 -5.88
CA PRO A 20 3.03 -26.58 -6.17
C PRO A 20 2.18 -25.49 -6.84
N ALA A 21 1.31 -25.89 -7.76
CA ALA A 21 0.48 -24.95 -8.52
C ALA A 21 -0.36 -24.05 -7.60
N GLU A 22 -0.86 -24.59 -6.50
CA GLU A 22 -1.62 -23.84 -5.50
C GLU A 22 -0.78 -22.71 -4.85
N TYR A 23 0.47 -22.98 -4.51
CA TYR A 23 1.41 -21.98 -4.02
C TYR A 23 1.60 -20.85 -5.02
N GLN A 24 1.83 -21.20 -6.29
CA GLN A 24 2.04 -20.20 -7.35
C GLN A 24 0.80 -19.32 -7.54
N VAL A 25 -0.39 -19.90 -7.55
CA VAL A 25 -1.66 -19.18 -7.68
C VAL A 25 -1.87 -18.21 -6.51
N LEU A 26 -1.66 -18.67 -5.27
CA LEU A 26 -1.79 -17.85 -4.08
C LEU A 26 -0.77 -16.71 -4.05
N LEU A 27 0.50 -16.99 -4.34
CA LEU A 27 1.55 -15.99 -4.37
C LEU A 27 1.24 -14.87 -5.39
N LYS A 28 0.87 -15.23 -6.59
CA LYS A 28 0.50 -14.28 -7.65
C LYS A 28 -0.71 -13.43 -7.25
N ARG A 29 -1.72 -14.08 -6.68
CA ARG A 29 -2.91 -13.38 -6.18
C ARG A 29 -2.57 -12.36 -5.10
N VAL A 30 -1.77 -12.73 -4.11
CA VAL A 30 -1.32 -11.83 -3.05
C VAL A 30 -0.57 -10.62 -3.62
N LEU A 31 0.41 -10.86 -4.48
CA LEU A 31 1.18 -9.80 -5.12
C LEU A 31 0.31 -8.89 -5.99
N ARG A 32 -0.67 -9.44 -6.69
CA ARG A 32 -1.57 -8.64 -7.53
C ARG A 32 -2.49 -7.74 -6.70
N ILE A 33 -3.06 -8.25 -5.60
CA ILE A 33 -3.87 -7.44 -4.67
C ILE A 33 -3.01 -6.32 -4.08
N GLN A 34 -1.80 -6.65 -3.65
CA GLN A 34 -0.86 -5.64 -3.14
C GLN A 34 -0.53 -4.58 -4.20
N ALA A 35 -0.29 -4.98 -5.44
CA ALA A 35 -0.04 -4.04 -6.54
C ALA A 35 -1.23 -3.08 -6.78
N ASP A 36 -2.48 -3.56 -6.66
CA ASP A 36 -3.66 -2.68 -6.78
C ASP A 36 -3.75 -1.69 -5.61
N CYS A 37 -3.41 -2.12 -4.40
CA CYS A 37 -3.34 -1.25 -3.23
C CYS A 37 -2.30 -0.12 -3.44
N GLU A 38 -1.08 -0.46 -3.81
CA GLU A 38 0.03 0.48 -3.97
C GLU A 38 -0.22 1.53 -5.06
N ILE A 39 -0.89 1.18 -6.15
CA ILE A 39 -1.17 2.15 -7.23
C ILE A 39 -2.50 2.88 -7.03
N GLY A 40 -3.39 2.39 -6.18
CA GLY A 40 -4.66 3.02 -5.86
C GLY A 40 -4.50 4.35 -5.11
N GLY A 41 -3.61 4.40 -4.12
CA GLY A 41 -3.29 5.58 -3.34
C GLY A 41 -2.79 6.76 -4.17
N PRO A 42 -1.72 6.60 -4.95
CA PRO A 42 -1.17 7.68 -5.78
C PRO A 42 -2.18 8.37 -6.68
N HIS A 43 -3.14 7.63 -7.21
CA HIS A 43 -4.20 8.22 -8.03
C HIS A 43 -5.06 9.20 -7.23
N LEU A 44 -5.36 8.91 -5.96
CA LEU A 44 -6.08 9.82 -5.08
C LEU A 44 -5.20 11.02 -4.69
N TYR A 45 -3.97 10.79 -4.28
CA TYR A 45 -3.03 11.83 -3.88
C TYR A 45 -2.84 12.87 -4.97
N VAL A 46 -2.57 12.44 -6.20
CA VAL A 46 -2.23 13.35 -7.30
C VAL A 46 -3.48 14.01 -7.91
N THR A 47 -4.58 13.26 -8.09
CA THR A 47 -5.74 13.78 -8.84
C THR A 47 -6.74 14.55 -7.98
N GLN A 48 -6.79 14.29 -6.67
CA GLN A 48 -7.81 14.86 -5.80
C GLN A 48 -7.22 15.73 -4.68
N TRP A 49 -6.13 15.32 -4.05
CA TRP A 49 -5.71 15.87 -2.77
C TRP A 49 -4.58 16.88 -2.87
N LEU A 50 -3.66 16.71 -3.81
CA LEU A 50 -2.45 17.51 -3.92
C LEU A 50 -2.77 19.02 -4.02
N LEU A 51 -3.70 19.39 -4.90
CA LEU A 51 -4.07 20.79 -5.10
C LEU A 51 -4.95 21.35 -3.98
N GLY A 52 -5.60 20.51 -3.21
CA GLY A 52 -6.43 20.88 -2.05
C GLY A 52 -5.67 20.94 -0.73
N ALA A 53 -4.38 20.58 -0.72
CA ALA A 53 -3.57 20.58 0.50
C ALA A 53 -3.39 22.00 1.05
N PRO A 54 -3.51 22.20 2.39
CA PRO A 54 -3.58 23.53 2.97
C PRO A 54 -2.26 24.31 3.01
N SER A 55 -1.14 23.63 2.77
CA SER A 55 0.19 24.25 2.76
C SER A 55 1.11 23.63 1.71
N ALA A 56 2.19 24.35 1.37
CA ALA A 56 3.23 23.83 0.49
C ALA A 56 3.94 22.58 1.09
N ASP A 57 4.08 22.52 2.42
CA ASP A 57 4.66 21.37 3.11
C ASP A 57 3.73 20.15 2.98
N ASP A 58 2.42 20.34 3.06
CA ASP A 58 1.44 19.29 2.85
C ASP A 58 1.43 18.82 1.39
N GLN A 59 1.51 19.74 0.43
CA GLN A 59 1.64 19.39 -0.99
C GLN A 59 2.91 18.57 -1.25
N TRP A 60 4.04 19.01 -0.68
CA TRP A 60 5.29 18.29 -0.81
C TRP A 60 5.19 16.88 -0.22
N MET A 61 4.57 16.75 0.96
CA MET A 61 4.40 15.44 1.61
C MET A 61 3.51 14.51 0.80
N LEU A 62 2.38 14.99 0.29
CA LEU A 62 1.51 14.19 -0.58
C LEU A 62 2.21 13.74 -1.86
N ALA A 63 3.00 14.63 -2.48
CA ALA A 63 3.77 14.28 -3.67
C ALA A 63 4.85 13.24 -3.36
N LYS A 64 5.49 13.33 -2.19
CA LYS A 64 6.47 12.36 -1.71
C LYS A 64 5.82 10.99 -1.49
N VAL A 65 4.71 10.95 -0.75
CA VAL A 65 3.95 9.72 -0.52
C VAL A 65 3.53 9.08 -1.84
N ALA A 66 2.93 9.85 -2.74
CA ALA A 66 2.54 9.33 -4.06
C ALA A 66 3.72 8.74 -4.84
N GLY A 67 4.90 9.35 -4.75
CA GLY A 67 6.12 8.83 -5.39
C GLY A 67 6.61 7.53 -4.77
N GLU A 68 6.54 7.41 -3.43
CA GLU A 68 6.91 6.20 -2.69
C GLU A 68 5.94 5.05 -3.01
N GLU A 69 4.64 5.27 -3.01
CA GLU A 69 3.61 4.31 -3.38
C GLU A 69 3.77 3.79 -4.83
N ILE A 70 4.06 4.69 -5.78
CA ILE A 70 4.38 4.29 -7.15
C ILE A 70 5.64 3.41 -7.20
N ASP A 71 6.65 3.67 -6.37
CA ASP A 71 7.85 2.83 -6.30
C ASP A 71 7.55 1.47 -5.64
N HIS A 72 6.65 1.42 -4.65
CA HIS A 72 6.13 0.16 -4.08
C HIS A 72 5.45 -0.67 -5.17
N PHE A 73 4.51 -0.06 -5.92
CA PHE A 73 3.90 -0.73 -7.08
C PHE A 73 4.94 -1.28 -8.06
N ARG A 74 5.94 -0.48 -8.42
CA ARG A 74 7.01 -0.91 -9.34
C ARG A 74 7.78 -2.12 -8.80
N LYS A 75 8.06 -2.15 -7.49
CA LYS A 75 8.73 -3.27 -6.83
C LYS A 75 7.86 -4.53 -6.88
N ILE A 76 6.58 -4.41 -6.50
CA ILE A 76 5.64 -5.55 -6.51
C ILE A 76 5.39 -6.04 -7.94
N ASN A 77 5.20 -5.15 -8.92
CA ASN A 77 5.02 -5.56 -10.32
C ASN A 77 6.27 -6.26 -10.89
N ARG A 78 7.47 -5.87 -10.45
CA ARG A 78 8.69 -6.61 -10.81
C ARG A 78 8.65 -8.04 -10.30
N LEU A 79 8.20 -8.27 -9.08
CA LEU A 79 8.05 -9.63 -8.53
C LEU A 79 7.01 -10.45 -9.32
N LEU A 80 5.91 -9.82 -9.75
CA LEU A 80 4.93 -10.46 -10.63
C LEU A 80 5.54 -10.82 -12.00
N ASN A 81 6.33 -9.92 -12.59
CA ASN A 81 7.01 -10.19 -13.86
C ASN A 81 7.98 -11.38 -13.76
N GLU A 82 8.69 -11.53 -12.64
CA GLU A 82 9.55 -12.70 -12.38
C GLU A 82 8.74 -14.00 -12.29
N LEU A 83 7.46 -13.91 -11.96
CA LEU A 83 6.51 -15.03 -11.92
C LEU A 83 5.72 -15.21 -13.23
N GLY A 84 6.05 -14.45 -14.27
CA GLY A 84 5.41 -14.51 -15.58
C GLY A 84 4.07 -13.78 -15.66
N GLU A 85 3.81 -12.83 -14.79
CA GLU A 85 2.63 -11.96 -14.81
C GLU A 85 3.02 -10.48 -14.86
N ASP A 86 2.11 -9.64 -15.36
CA ASP A 86 2.27 -8.19 -15.38
C ASP A 86 0.99 -7.54 -14.85
N ALA A 87 1.14 -6.61 -13.93
CA ALA A 87 0.05 -5.84 -13.34
C ALA A 87 0.00 -4.39 -13.84
N SER A 88 0.70 -4.07 -14.94
CA SER A 88 0.79 -2.69 -15.45
C SER A 88 -0.57 -2.10 -15.83
N GLU A 89 -1.56 -2.92 -16.19
CA GLU A 89 -2.93 -2.46 -16.46
C GLU A 89 -3.60 -1.84 -15.23
N LEU A 90 -3.18 -2.19 -14.02
CA LEU A 90 -3.71 -1.59 -12.79
C LEU A 90 -3.46 -0.08 -12.71
N MET A 91 -2.45 0.44 -13.39
CA MET A 91 -2.22 1.88 -13.50
C MET A 91 -3.38 2.65 -14.16
N TYR A 92 -4.22 1.95 -14.92
CA TYR A 92 -5.30 2.54 -15.70
C TYR A 92 -6.70 2.13 -15.20
N VAL A 93 -6.76 1.39 -14.09
CA VAL A 93 -8.04 0.97 -13.49
C VAL A 93 -8.74 2.20 -12.90
N GLU A 94 -10.00 2.38 -13.28
CA GLU A 94 -10.84 3.43 -12.71
C GLU A 94 -11.06 3.22 -11.21
N LYS A 95 -11.17 4.32 -10.47
CA LYS A 95 -11.41 4.36 -9.02
C LYS A 95 -12.55 3.41 -8.59
N SER A 96 -13.66 3.40 -9.31
CA SER A 96 -14.85 2.59 -9.03
C SER A 96 -14.61 1.07 -9.13
N ARG A 97 -13.51 0.66 -9.76
CA ARG A 97 -13.16 -0.74 -10.03
C ARG A 97 -11.98 -1.25 -9.21
N ARG A 98 -11.45 -0.44 -8.29
CA ARG A 98 -10.39 -0.85 -7.37
C ARG A 98 -10.88 -1.98 -6.45
N ASP A 99 -10.00 -2.90 -6.12
CA ASP A 99 -10.33 -4.03 -5.23
C ASP A 99 -10.67 -3.53 -3.83
N LEU A 100 -9.87 -2.63 -3.28
CA LEU A 100 -10.10 -2.08 -1.95
C LEU A 100 -11.19 -1.00 -1.97
N GLU A 101 -12.25 -1.20 -1.20
CA GLU A 101 -13.40 -0.28 -1.14
C GLU A 101 -13.00 1.13 -0.69
N ALA A 102 -12.01 1.27 0.19
CA ALA A 102 -11.52 2.57 0.65
C ALA A 102 -11.10 3.49 -0.51
N PHE A 103 -10.50 2.93 -1.58
CA PHE A 103 -10.13 3.71 -2.77
C PHE A 103 -11.33 4.16 -3.61
N ARG A 104 -12.50 3.55 -3.42
CA ARG A 104 -13.75 3.90 -4.13
C ARG A 104 -14.52 5.04 -3.47
N GLN A 105 -14.23 5.34 -2.21
CA GLN A 105 -14.96 6.34 -1.43
C GLN A 105 -14.67 7.78 -1.87
N ALA A 106 -15.65 8.65 -1.71
CA ALA A 106 -15.44 10.10 -1.85
C ALA A 106 -14.74 10.62 -0.58
N MET A 107 -13.68 11.37 -0.76
CA MET A 107 -12.90 11.98 0.33
C MET A 107 -12.65 13.46 0.00
N PRO A 108 -13.68 14.31 0.13
CA PRO A 108 -13.66 15.68 -0.36
C PRO A 108 -12.94 16.66 0.57
N THR A 109 -12.71 16.29 1.83
CA THR A 109 -12.14 17.20 2.83
C THR A 109 -10.71 16.83 3.20
N TRP A 110 -9.98 17.83 3.72
CA TRP A 110 -8.64 17.58 4.23
C TRP A 110 -8.62 16.62 5.44
N ALA A 111 -9.70 16.61 6.23
CA ALA A 111 -9.87 15.66 7.31
C ALA A 111 -9.99 14.20 6.78
N ASP A 112 -10.67 14.00 5.66
CA ASP A 112 -10.75 12.68 5.01
C ASP A 112 -9.37 12.21 4.54
N VAL A 113 -8.56 13.13 3.98
CA VAL A 113 -7.18 12.84 3.55
C VAL A 113 -6.32 12.41 4.74
N ALA A 114 -6.38 13.16 5.84
CA ALA A 114 -5.63 12.84 7.06
C ALA A 114 -6.12 11.53 7.68
N ALA A 115 -7.44 11.28 7.67
CA ALA A 115 -8.02 10.04 8.16
C ALA A 115 -7.62 8.84 7.29
N PHE A 116 -7.58 9.00 5.97
CA PHE A 116 -7.10 7.96 5.06
C PHE A 116 -5.65 7.56 5.40
N GLY A 117 -4.73 8.52 5.42
CA GLY A 117 -3.33 8.27 5.74
C GLY A 117 -3.10 7.70 7.14
N PHE A 118 -3.99 7.97 8.11
CA PHE A 118 -3.88 7.37 9.42
C PHE A 118 -4.51 5.98 9.54
N LEU A 119 -5.67 5.77 8.93
CA LEU A 119 -6.47 4.54 9.12
C LEU A 119 -6.19 3.52 8.02
N ILE A 120 -6.20 3.94 6.76
CA ILE A 120 -6.07 3.02 5.62
C ILE A 120 -4.62 2.61 5.42
N ASP A 121 -3.68 3.56 5.44
CA ASP A 121 -2.25 3.25 5.34
C ASP A 121 -1.79 2.40 6.54
N ARG A 122 -2.39 2.58 7.72
CA ARG A 122 -2.15 1.69 8.87
C ARG A 122 -2.62 0.26 8.61
N VAL A 123 -3.78 0.06 7.99
CA VAL A 123 -4.24 -1.28 7.60
C VAL A 123 -3.28 -1.87 6.58
N GLY A 124 -2.85 -1.10 5.59
CA GLY A 124 -1.82 -1.49 4.62
C GLY A 124 -0.52 -1.90 5.29
N GLN A 125 -0.03 -1.07 6.22
CA GLN A 125 1.18 -1.40 7.00
C GLN A 125 1.05 -2.74 7.72
N TYR A 126 -0.04 -3.00 8.43
CA TYR A 126 -0.25 -4.28 9.12
C TYR A 126 -0.34 -5.46 8.15
N GLN A 127 -0.99 -5.27 7.01
CA GLN A 127 -1.05 -6.30 5.98
C GLN A 127 0.35 -6.65 5.45
N LEU A 128 1.20 -5.66 5.23
CA LEU A 128 2.58 -5.87 4.79
C LEU A 128 3.44 -6.52 5.89
N GLU A 129 3.22 -6.17 7.16
CA GLU A 129 3.90 -6.79 8.30
C GLU A 129 3.63 -8.29 8.40
N GLU A 130 2.43 -8.76 8.04
CA GLU A 130 2.08 -10.19 7.98
C GLU A 130 2.91 -10.97 6.94
N PHE A 131 3.45 -10.30 5.93
CA PHE A 131 4.30 -10.94 4.92
C PHE A 131 5.78 -10.96 5.30
N VAL A 132 6.18 -10.32 6.39
CA VAL A 132 7.58 -10.36 6.87
C VAL A 132 7.96 -11.79 7.24
N GLY A 133 9.07 -12.26 6.72
CA GLY A 133 9.52 -13.62 6.92
C GLY A 133 8.74 -14.67 6.11
N CYS A 134 7.92 -14.26 5.13
CA CYS A 134 7.22 -15.18 4.24
C CYS A 134 8.18 -16.11 3.49
N SER A 135 7.64 -17.16 2.89
CA SER A 135 8.45 -18.13 2.15
C SER A 135 9.08 -17.56 0.88
N TYR A 136 8.45 -16.59 0.21
CA TYR A 136 8.97 -15.98 -1.01
C TYR A 136 9.98 -14.88 -0.67
N LEU A 137 11.26 -15.21 -0.73
CA LEU A 137 12.36 -14.34 -0.33
C LEU A 137 12.44 -13.00 -1.07
N PRO A 138 12.11 -12.90 -2.38
CA PRO A 138 12.10 -11.60 -3.04
C PRO A 138 11.09 -10.61 -2.45
N LEU A 139 9.91 -11.08 -2.02
CA LEU A 139 8.93 -10.24 -1.33
C LEU A 139 9.45 -9.81 0.04
N ASP A 140 9.94 -10.76 0.86
CA ASP A 140 10.48 -10.47 2.19
C ASP A 140 11.58 -9.38 2.14
N ARG A 141 12.46 -9.44 1.14
CA ARG A 141 13.49 -8.41 0.93
C ARG A 141 12.92 -7.06 0.52
N ALA A 142 11.88 -7.04 -0.33
CA ALA A 142 11.24 -5.81 -0.77
C ALA A 142 10.54 -5.08 0.38
N LEU A 143 9.93 -5.83 1.29
CA LEU A 143 9.16 -5.29 2.42
C LEU A 143 10.00 -4.45 3.38
N GLN A 144 11.28 -4.72 3.53
CA GLN A 144 12.13 -4.01 4.49
C GLN A 144 12.10 -2.48 4.27
N ARG A 145 12.17 -2.04 3.02
CA ARG A 145 12.13 -0.63 2.67
C ARG A 145 10.68 -0.11 2.64
N ILE A 146 9.77 -0.86 2.06
CA ILE A 146 8.35 -0.49 1.97
C ILE A 146 7.80 -0.17 3.36
N LEU A 147 7.96 -1.06 4.33
CA LEU A 147 7.49 -0.86 5.70
C LEU A 147 8.12 0.35 6.42
N GLN A 148 9.32 0.74 6.04
CA GLN A 148 9.95 1.95 6.58
C GLN A 148 9.26 3.23 6.07
N GLU A 149 8.90 3.23 4.78
CA GLU A 149 8.19 4.32 4.11
C GLU A 149 6.74 4.40 4.61
N GLU A 150 6.03 3.27 4.75
CA GLU A 150 4.67 3.18 5.30
C GLU A 150 4.52 3.79 6.71
N LYS A 151 5.49 3.57 7.57
CA LYS A 151 5.49 4.20 8.91
C LYS A 151 5.48 5.72 8.85
N THR A 152 6.08 6.29 7.83
CA THR A 152 6.08 7.75 7.60
C THR A 152 4.71 8.21 7.12
N HIS A 153 4.06 7.46 6.23
CA HIS A 153 2.71 7.75 5.72
C HIS A 153 1.70 7.78 6.88
N VAL A 154 1.65 6.71 7.65
CA VAL A 154 0.78 6.59 8.85
C VAL A 154 1.08 7.68 9.88
N GLY A 155 2.36 7.96 10.12
CA GLY A 155 2.80 9.01 11.04
C GLY A 155 2.33 10.39 10.63
N TYR A 156 2.38 10.70 9.35
CA TYR A 156 1.89 11.97 8.80
C TYR A 156 0.38 12.11 9.00
N GLY A 157 -0.41 11.12 8.59
CA GLY A 157 -1.87 11.13 8.78
C GLY A 157 -2.24 11.31 10.26
N HIS A 158 -1.57 10.59 11.17
CA HIS A 158 -1.78 10.73 12.61
C HIS A 158 -1.52 12.16 13.11
N VAL A 159 -0.40 12.75 12.72
CA VAL A 159 -0.06 14.12 13.14
C VAL A 159 -1.10 15.11 12.65
N LYS A 160 -1.52 15.01 11.39
CA LYS A 160 -2.54 15.91 10.81
C LYS A 160 -3.89 15.80 11.50
N LEU A 161 -4.40 14.59 11.75
CA LEU A 161 -5.64 14.39 12.50
C LEU A 161 -5.55 14.97 13.91
N ARG A 162 -4.48 14.67 14.63
CA ARG A 162 -4.26 15.19 15.97
C ARG A 162 -4.27 16.71 15.99
N ASP A 163 -3.59 17.35 15.05
CA ASP A 163 -3.46 18.80 15.03
C ASP A 163 -4.81 19.47 14.66
N MET A 164 -5.63 18.82 13.83
CA MET A 164 -7.00 19.23 13.54
C MET A 164 -7.89 19.17 14.78
N VAL A 165 -7.87 18.04 15.52
CA VAL A 165 -8.67 17.89 16.74
C VAL A 165 -8.28 18.96 17.78
N ARG A 166 -7.00 19.18 17.98
CA ARG A 166 -6.53 20.24 18.91
C ARG A 166 -6.96 21.65 18.50
N ALA A 167 -6.97 21.93 17.22
CA ALA A 167 -7.45 23.21 16.71
C ALA A 167 -8.95 23.41 16.94
N GLU A 168 -9.76 22.36 16.84
CA GLU A 168 -11.21 22.42 17.13
C GLU A 168 -11.47 22.54 18.63
N GLU A 169 -10.75 21.80 19.50
CA GLU A 169 -10.83 21.93 20.95
C GLU A 169 -10.50 23.35 21.39
N GLY A 170 -9.41 23.94 20.88
CA GLY A 170 -9.05 25.32 21.18
C GLY A 170 -10.07 26.36 20.71
N ARG A 171 -10.84 26.09 19.65
CA ARG A 171 -11.97 26.94 19.23
C ARG A 171 -13.19 26.79 20.13
N ALA A 172 -13.42 25.62 20.70
CA ALA A 172 -14.55 25.37 21.57
C ALA A 172 -14.35 26.01 22.96
N GLU A 173 -13.11 26.26 23.37
CA GLU A 173 -12.76 26.91 24.64
C GLU A 173 -12.65 28.44 24.55
N ALA A 174 -12.61 29.01 23.34
CA ALA A 174 -12.49 30.45 23.08
C ALA A 174 -13.86 31.10 22.82
#